data_6564bab890e66e71c26c7be3627d01d8
#
_entry.id   6564bab890e66e71c26c7be3627d01d8
#
_cell.length_a   1.000
_cell.length_b   1.000
_cell.length_c   1.000
_cell.angle_alpha   90.00
_cell.angle_beta   90.00
_cell.angle_gamma   90.00
#
_symmetry.space_group_name_H-M   'P 1'
#
loop_
_entity.id
_entity.type
_entity.pdbx_description
1 polymer ?
#
loop_
_entity_poly.entity_id
_entity_poly.type
_entity_poly.pdbx_seq_one_letter_code
_entity_poly.pdbx_strand_id
1 'polypeptide(L)'
;MQFDKIEDALIALKKGESIIVCDDDRENEGDLLAITEWMNDDTINFMARYGRGLICTPIDRSIAEQVGIDPMVQNNTDPHSTAFTVSIDHVASTTGISAFERTHTVRALIDENSTSATFNRPGHIFPLIAHEKGVLGRRGHTEAAVELAKLTGAKPAGVICEIMNEDGTMARGDDLLLFKQQHGLCMINIEDLVTYIKTTQSLISKEAKVELPTRYGTFDMYGFTSKIDGSELIAIVNGEIHDEMNVRIHSACATGDIFHSARCDCGEQLEFAMSYINENGGMIIYLPQEGRGIGLMNKLKAYELIEQGHDTVSANEALGFAPDMRDYDNAA
;
A
#
# COMPACT_ATOMS: atom_id res chain seq x y z
N MET A 1 4.68 -6.46 20.91
CA MET A 1 5.24 -7.70 20.32
C MET A 1 6.60 -7.41 19.70
N GLN A 2 7.49 -8.41 19.60
CA GLN A 2 8.74 -8.25 18.86
C GLN A 2 8.57 -8.94 17.51
N PHE A 3 8.46 -8.16 16.45
CA PHE A 3 8.41 -8.63 15.07
C PHE A 3 9.82 -8.85 14.52
N ASP A 4 9.93 -9.74 13.53
CA ASP A 4 11.15 -9.96 12.77
C ASP A 4 11.26 -8.90 11.67
N LYS A 5 12.45 -8.77 11.06
CA LYS A 5 12.65 -7.81 9.96
C LYS A 5 11.97 -8.29 8.67
N ILE A 6 11.55 -7.37 7.84
CA ILE A 6 10.95 -7.68 6.54
C ILE A 6 11.92 -8.50 5.67
N GLU A 7 13.22 -8.19 5.70
CA GLU A 7 14.24 -8.91 4.95
C GLU A 7 14.32 -10.40 5.36
N ASP A 8 14.16 -10.71 6.66
CA ASP A 8 14.16 -12.09 7.17
C ASP A 8 12.92 -12.84 6.65
N ALA A 9 11.76 -12.17 6.64
CA ALA A 9 10.52 -12.71 6.05
C ALA A 9 10.67 -13.00 4.55
N LEU A 10 11.27 -12.06 3.79
CA LEU A 10 11.52 -12.25 2.35
C LEU A 10 12.46 -13.44 2.09
N ILE A 11 13.47 -13.67 2.97
CA ILE A 11 14.36 -14.84 2.87
C ILE A 11 13.59 -16.14 3.16
N ALA A 12 12.74 -16.18 4.18
CA ALA A 12 11.92 -17.35 4.52
C ALA A 12 10.96 -17.69 3.37
N LEU A 13 10.24 -16.70 2.86
CA LEU A 13 9.30 -16.86 1.75
C LEU A 13 9.97 -17.40 0.48
N LYS A 14 11.18 -16.92 0.13
CA LYS A 14 11.96 -17.43 -1.03
C LYS A 14 12.37 -18.90 -0.89
N LYS A 15 12.44 -19.43 0.32
CA LYS A 15 12.69 -20.85 0.58
C LYS A 15 11.42 -21.70 0.52
N GLY A 16 10.25 -21.09 0.31
CA GLY A 16 8.94 -21.76 0.37
C GLY A 16 8.40 -21.96 1.77
N GLU A 17 9.00 -21.31 2.76
CA GLU A 17 8.52 -21.34 4.15
C GLU A 17 7.31 -20.43 4.32
N SER A 18 6.39 -20.80 5.23
CA SER A 18 5.31 -19.89 5.65
C SER A 18 5.81 -18.92 6.69
N ILE A 19 5.22 -17.74 6.75
CA ILE A 19 5.43 -16.73 7.79
C ILE A 19 4.10 -16.39 8.47
N ILE A 20 4.16 -15.64 9.56
CA ILE A 20 2.99 -15.00 10.18
C ILE A 20 3.00 -13.52 9.81
N VAL A 21 1.88 -13.01 9.34
CA VAL A 21 1.65 -11.58 9.11
C VAL A 21 0.56 -11.11 10.05
N CYS A 22 0.82 -10.08 10.85
CA CYS A 22 -0.11 -9.53 11.83
C CYS A 22 -0.68 -8.20 11.33
N ASP A 23 -1.95 -7.98 11.64
CA ASP A 23 -2.66 -6.72 11.47
C ASP A 23 -3.10 -6.23 12.85
N ASP A 24 -2.41 -5.25 13.41
CA ASP A 24 -2.69 -4.73 14.76
C ASP A 24 -3.82 -3.66 14.76
N ASP A 25 -4.08 -3.02 13.62
CA ASP A 25 -4.94 -1.84 13.55
C ASP A 25 -6.38 -2.15 13.07
N ARG A 26 -6.58 -3.12 12.18
CA ARG A 26 -7.84 -3.35 11.48
C ARG A 26 -8.64 -4.53 12.01
N GLU A 27 -8.02 -5.70 12.07
CA GLU A 27 -8.64 -6.96 12.50
C GLU A 27 -8.06 -7.47 13.82
N ASN A 28 -6.84 -7.00 14.15
CA ASN A 28 -6.06 -7.46 15.30
C ASN A 28 -5.89 -8.99 15.31
N GLU A 29 -5.51 -9.54 14.16
CA GLU A 29 -5.36 -10.96 13.90
C GLU A 29 -4.01 -11.26 13.24
N GLY A 30 -3.66 -12.53 13.14
CA GLY A 30 -2.47 -13.01 12.44
C GLY A 30 -2.82 -14.11 11.46
N ASP A 31 -2.32 -13.98 10.23
CA ASP A 31 -2.47 -14.98 9.19
C ASP A 31 -1.15 -15.71 8.94
N LEU A 32 -1.22 -17.00 8.70
CA LEU A 32 -0.19 -17.73 7.96
C LEU A 32 -0.18 -17.23 6.51
N LEU A 33 1.01 -16.96 5.99
CA LEU A 33 1.19 -16.50 4.61
C LEU A 33 2.32 -17.27 3.94
N ALA A 34 2.10 -17.71 2.70
CA ALA A 34 3.12 -18.27 1.82
C ALA A 34 2.97 -17.75 0.40
N ILE A 35 4.06 -17.78 -0.39
CA ILE A 35 4.05 -17.35 -1.78
C ILE A 35 3.65 -18.51 -2.69
N THR A 36 2.65 -18.29 -3.54
CA THR A 36 2.07 -19.31 -4.44
C THR A 36 3.12 -20.02 -5.29
N GLU A 37 4.13 -19.31 -5.77
CA GLU A 37 5.15 -19.88 -6.66
C GLU A 37 6.05 -20.93 -5.98
N TRP A 38 6.32 -20.78 -4.68
CA TRP A 38 7.24 -21.63 -3.93
C TRP A 38 6.57 -22.56 -2.92
N MET A 39 5.28 -22.37 -2.65
CA MET A 39 4.53 -23.24 -1.75
C MET A 39 4.36 -24.66 -2.33
N ASN A 40 4.07 -25.63 -1.46
CA ASN A 40 3.81 -27.02 -1.81
C ASN A 40 2.60 -27.58 -1.03
N ASP A 41 2.35 -28.88 -1.16
CA ASP A 41 1.22 -29.55 -0.51
C ASP A 41 1.31 -29.50 1.01
N ASP A 42 2.53 -29.54 1.57
CA ASP A 42 2.76 -29.42 3.00
C ASP A 42 2.36 -28.05 3.53
N THR A 43 2.52 -27.00 2.71
CA THR A 43 2.07 -25.62 3.06
C THR A 43 0.56 -25.56 3.28
N ILE A 44 -0.22 -26.07 2.33
CA ILE A 44 -1.70 -26.12 2.47
C ILE A 44 -2.12 -27.02 3.62
N ASN A 45 -1.46 -28.18 3.77
CA ASN A 45 -1.73 -29.09 4.88
C ASN A 45 -1.41 -28.46 6.24
N PHE A 46 -0.30 -27.71 6.33
CA PHE A 46 0.08 -26.96 7.54
C PHE A 46 -0.96 -25.90 7.90
N MET A 47 -1.37 -25.07 6.92
CA MET A 47 -2.41 -24.04 7.09
C MET A 47 -3.74 -24.67 7.56
N ALA A 48 -4.20 -25.74 6.90
CA ALA A 48 -5.44 -26.42 7.27
C ALA A 48 -5.41 -27.04 8.67
N ARG A 49 -4.24 -27.59 9.07
CA ARG A 49 -4.10 -28.30 10.34
C ARG A 49 -3.88 -27.36 11.52
N TYR A 50 -3.05 -26.36 11.35
CA TYR A 50 -2.56 -25.50 12.43
C TYR A 50 -3.14 -24.10 12.39
N GLY A 51 -3.33 -23.51 11.20
CA GLY A 51 -4.05 -22.23 11.03
C GLY A 51 -5.52 -22.38 11.37
N ARG A 52 -6.19 -23.37 10.79
CA ARG A 52 -7.62 -23.70 10.99
C ARG A 52 -8.60 -22.68 10.41
N GLY A 53 -8.09 -21.60 9.83
CA GLY A 53 -8.85 -20.55 9.16
C GLY A 53 -9.32 -20.92 7.75
N LEU A 54 -9.83 -19.95 7.03
CA LEU A 54 -10.21 -20.11 5.64
C LEU A 54 -8.97 -19.92 4.75
N ILE A 55 -8.60 -20.96 4.00
CA ILE A 55 -7.50 -20.85 3.05
C ILE A 55 -7.94 -20.02 1.86
N CYS A 56 -7.41 -18.79 1.76
CA CYS A 56 -7.65 -17.86 0.69
C CYS A 56 -6.39 -17.68 -0.17
N THR A 57 -6.59 -17.20 -1.41
CA THR A 57 -5.49 -16.96 -2.34
C THR A 57 -5.53 -15.51 -2.82
N PRO A 58 -4.83 -14.59 -2.15
CA PRO A 58 -4.58 -13.25 -2.66
C PRO A 58 -3.92 -13.27 -4.03
N ILE A 59 -4.48 -12.52 -4.97
CA ILE A 59 -3.97 -12.37 -6.34
C ILE A 59 -3.99 -10.93 -6.79
N ASP A 60 -3.07 -10.57 -7.68
CA ASP A 60 -3.14 -9.30 -8.39
C ASP A 60 -4.32 -9.31 -9.39
N ARG A 61 -4.87 -8.13 -9.70
CA ARG A 61 -5.99 -7.97 -10.65
C ARG A 61 -5.69 -8.58 -12.01
N SER A 62 -4.44 -8.49 -12.49
CA SER A 62 -4.03 -9.05 -13.79
C SER A 62 -4.22 -10.56 -13.87
N ILE A 63 -3.97 -11.28 -12.77
CA ILE A 63 -4.22 -12.74 -12.69
C ILE A 63 -5.72 -13.02 -12.74
N ALA A 64 -6.53 -12.26 -11.97
CA ALA A 64 -7.98 -12.43 -12.00
C ALA A 64 -8.57 -12.21 -13.40
N GLU A 65 -8.10 -11.20 -14.12
CA GLU A 65 -8.50 -10.89 -15.50
C GLU A 65 -8.07 -11.99 -16.47
N GLN A 66 -6.84 -12.50 -16.36
CA GLN A 66 -6.31 -13.58 -17.21
C GLN A 66 -7.21 -14.83 -17.12
N VAL A 67 -7.58 -15.24 -15.91
CA VAL A 67 -8.36 -16.46 -15.68
C VAL A 67 -9.87 -16.24 -15.60
N GLY A 68 -10.34 -15.00 -15.81
CA GLY A 68 -11.75 -14.64 -15.85
C GLY A 68 -12.45 -14.93 -14.52
N ILE A 69 -11.91 -14.44 -13.41
CA ILE A 69 -12.52 -14.59 -12.07
C ILE A 69 -13.28 -13.31 -11.72
N ASP A 70 -14.59 -13.46 -11.48
CA ASP A 70 -15.48 -12.37 -11.12
C ASP A 70 -15.60 -12.20 -9.60
N PRO A 71 -15.92 -10.97 -9.10
CA PRO A 71 -16.30 -10.75 -7.72
C PRO A 71 -17.42 -11.68 -7.28
N MET A 72 -17.38 -12.14 -6.03
CA MET A 72 -18.41 -13.02 -5.46
C MET A 72 -19.78 -12.35 -5.43
N VAL A 73 -19.80 -11.03 -5.20
CA VAL A 73 -21.03 -10.21 -5.16
C VAL A 73 -20.80 -8.90 -5.91
N GLN A 74 -21.87 -8.35 -6.49
CA GLN A 74 -21.82 -7.05 -7.17
C GLN A 74 -21.71 -5.88 -6.18
N ASN A 75 -22.34 -6.02 -5.01
CA ASN A 75 -22.30 -5.02 -3.95
C ASN A 75 -21.69 -5.65 -2.70
N ASN A 76 -20.41 -5.31 -2.45
CA ASN A 76 -19.68 -5.77 -1.28
C ASN A 76 -20.14 -4.99 -0.05
N THR A 77 -20.65 -5.67 0.97
CA THR A 77 -21.10 -5.11 2.25
C THR A 77 -20.21 -5.54 3.41
N ASP A 78 -19.08 -6.19 3.12
CA ASP A 78 -18.09 -6.57 4.15
C ASP A 78 -17.51 -5.32 4.82
N PRO A 79 -17.51 -5.24 6.17
CA PRO A 79 -16.99 -4.09 6.91
C PRO A 79 -15.51 -3.77 6.56
N HIS A 80 -14.73 -4.79 6.25
CA HIS A 80 -13.33 -4.66 5.87
C HIS A 80 -13.11 -4.55 4.36
N SER A 81 -14.18 -4.59 3.56
CA SER A 81 -14.15 -4.49 2.10
C SER A 81 -13.24 -5.53 1.43
N THR A 82 -13.13 -6.73 2.00
CA THR A 82 -12.34 -7.81 1.44
C THR A 82 -12.92 -8.23 0.09
N ALA A 83 -12.10 -8.20 -0.95
CA ALA A 83 -12.55 -8.41 -2.32
C ALA A 83 -12.61 -9.91 -2.67
N PHE A 84 -13.53 -10.64 -2.02
CA PHE A 84 -13.81 -12.03 -2.34
C PHE A 84 -14.29 -12.19 -3.76
N THR A 85 -13.79 -13.24 -4.42
CA THR A 85 -14.26 -13.67 -5.74
C THR A 85 -15.05 -14.96 -5.62
N VAL A 86 -15.67 -15.41 -6.72
CA VAL A 86 -16.23 -16.76 -6.77
C VAL A 86 -15.14 -17.79 -6.46
N SER A 87 -15.47 -18.79 -5.64
CA SER A 87 -14.54 -19.87 -5.32
C SER A 87 -14.29 -20.79 -6.52
N ILE A 88 -13.13 -21.40 -6.58
CA ILE A 88 -12.69 -22.20 -7.73
C ILE A 88 -12.04 -23.51 -7.31
N ASP A 89 -12.07 -24.49 -8.24
CA ASP A 89 -11.24 -25.69 -8.23
C ASP A 89 -10.66 -25.92 -9.62
N HIS A 90 -9.47 -26.49 -9.71
CA HIS A 90 -8.92 -26.90 -10.99
C HIS A 90 -9.79 -28.00 -11.61
N VAL A 91 -10.03 -27.98 -12.94
CA VAL A 91 -10.93 -28.93 -13.64
C VAL A 91 -10.54 -30.39 -13.47
N ALA A 92 -9.26 -30.70 -13.17
CA ALA A 92 -8.79 -32.05 -12.90
C ALA A 92 -9.02 -32.50 -11.45
N SER A 93 -9.54 -31.66 -10.56
CA SER A 93 -9.84 -32.01 -9.17
C SER A 93 -11.00 -32.99 -9.11
N THR A 94 -10.97 -33.92 -8.15
CA THR A 94 -12.07 -34.85 -7.89
C THR A 94 -13.06 -34.23 -6.91
N THR A 95 -12.66 -34.02 -5.65
CA THR A 95 -13.46 -33.35 -4.60
C THR A 95 -12.99 -31.93 -4.30
N GLY A 96 -11.77 -31.56 -4.72
CA GLY A 96 -11.20 -30.21 -4.60
C GLY A 96 -10.64 -29.84 -3.20
N ILE A 97 -11.00 -30.59 -2.14
CA ILE A 97 -10.71 -30.17 -0.74
C ILE A 97 -9.38 -30.70 -0.18
N SER A 98 -8.79 -31.74 -0.77
CA SER A 98 -7.50 -32.25 -0.28
C SER A 98 -6.40 -31.21 -0.41
N ALA A 99 -5.34 -31.28 0.43
CA ALA A 99 -4.19 -30.37 0.34
C ALA A 99 -3.58 -30.39 -1.07
N PHE A 100 -3.45 -31.55 -1.68
CA PHE A 100 -2.93 -31.72 -3.04
C PHE A 100 -3.77 -31.01 -4.09
N GLU A 101 -5.09 -31.18 -4.07
CA GLU A 101 -6.00 -30.57 -5.06
C GLU A 101 -6.08 -29.04 -4.88
N ARG A 102 -6.07 -28.57 -3.62
CA ARG A 102 -6.00 -27.13 -3.33
C ARG A 102 -4.68 -26.54 -3.80
N THR A 103 -3.54 -27.19 -3.55
CA THR A 103 -2.23 -26.77 -4.06
C THR A 103 -2.23 -26.70 -5.59
N HIS A 104 -2.79 -27.72 -6.25
CA HIS A 104 -2.87 -27.75 -7.71
C HIS A 104 -3.72 -26.57 -8.23
N THR A 105 -4.87 -26.31 -7.62
CA THR A 105 -5.73 -25.17 -7.96
C THR A 105 -5.02 -23.85 -7.79
N VAL A 106 -4.36 -23.63 -6.63
CA VAL A 106 -3.65 -22.39 -6.33
C VAL A 106 -2.49 -22.17 -7.30
N ARG A 107 -1.70 -23.19 -7.60
CA ARG A 107 -0.58 -23.07 -8.55
C ARG A 107 -1.04 -22.82 -9.98
N ALA A 108 -2.18 -23.36 -10.37
CA ALA A 108 -2.75 -23.10 -11.69
C ALA A 108 -3.15 -21.64 -11.89
N LEU A 109 -3.47 -20.88 -10.82
CA LEU A 109 -3.77 -19.46 -10.92
C LEU A 109 -2.63 -18.62 -11.50
N ILE A 110 -1.39 -19.03 -11.22
CA ILE A 110 -0.19 -18.30 -11.70
C ILE A 110 0.43 -18.91 -12.97
N ASP A 111 -0.17 -19.95 -13.56
CA ASP A 111 0.27 -20.52 -14.83
C ASP A 111 -0.17 -19.62 -15.99
N GLU A 112 0.78 -19.23 -16.83
CA GLU A 112 0.55 -18.36 -17.99
C GLU A 112 -0.40 -18.96 -19.03
N ASN A 113 -0.53 -20.28 -19.04
CA ASN A 113 -1.42 -21.00 -19.96
C ASN A 113 -2.84 -21.17 -19.36
N SER A 114 -3.06 -20.82 -18.11
CA SER A 114 -4.37 -20.92 -17.47
C SER A 114 -5.34 -19.91 -18.04
N THR A 115 -6.57 -20.37 -18.22
CA THR A 115 -7.68 -19.58 -18.73
C THR A 115 -8.93 -19.80 -17.85
N SER A 116 -10.02 -19.15 -18.15
CA SER A 116 -11.31 -19.39 -17.48
C SER A 116 -11.74 -20.87 -17.52
N ALA A 117 -11.38 -21.60 -18.58
CA ALA A 117 -11.71 -23.03 -18.72
C ALA A 117 -10.85 -23.95 -17.84
N THR A 118 -9.77 -23.47 -17.25
CA THR A 118 -8.90 -24.22 -16.32
C THR A 118 -9.59 -24.49 -14.97
N PHE A 119 -10.64 -23.73 -14.65
CA PHE A 119 -11.26 -23.77 -13.33
C PHE A 119 -12.76 -24.04 -13.37
N ASN A 120 -13.23 -24.95 -12.52
CA ASN A 120 -14.62 -25.11 -12.14
C ASN A 120 -15.02 -24.02 -11.12
N ARG A 121 -16.29 -23.61 -11.16
CA ARG A 121 -16.92 -22.64 -10.26
C ARG A 121 -18.29 -23.16 -9.83
N PRO A 122 -18.63 -23.19 -8.52
CA PRO A 122 -17.77 -22.90 -7.35
C PRO A 122 -16.74 -24.00 -7.09
N GLY A 123 -15.84 -23.74 -6.14
CA GLY A 123 -14.80 -24.67 -5.69
C GLY A 123 -14.41 -24.44 -4.23
N HIS A 124 -13.22 -24.89 -3.83
CA HIS A 124 -12.73 -24.89 -2.46
C HIS A 124 -11.55 -23.94 -2.21
N ILE A 125 -11.12 -23.20 -3.24
CA ILE A 125 -10.13 -22.11 -3.12
C ILE A 125 -10.87 -20.79 -3.32
N PHE A 126 -10.57 -19.82 -2.48
CA PHE A 126 -11.20 -18.49 -2.45
C PHE A 126 -10.16 -17.43 -2.88
N PRO A 127 -10.11 -17.06 -4.17
CA PRO A 127 -9.24 -15.97 -4.60
C PRO A 127 -9.75 -14.64 -4.04
N LEU A 128 -8.79 -13.77 -3.64
CA LEU A 128 -9.03 -12.42 -3.16
C LEU A 128 -8.25 -11.45 -4.05
N ILE A 129 -8.93 -10.45 -4.63
CA ILE A 129 -8.25 -9.47 -5.48
C ILE A 129 -7.66 -8.38 -4.61
N ALA A 130 -6.33 -8.23 -4.62
CA ALA A 130 -5.64 -7.17 -3.91
C ALA A 130 -5.99 -5.79 -4.46
N HIS A 131 -6.00 -4.78 -3.59
CA HIS A 131 -6.16 -3.38 -3.98
C HIS A 131 -5.03 -2.97 -4.93
N GLU A 132 -5.34 -2.14 -5.94
CA GLU A 132 -4.38 -1.74 -6.99
C GLU A 132 -3.12 -1.05 -6.44
N LYS A 133 -3.26 -0.31 -5.35
CA LYS A 133 -2.17 0.39 -4.65
C LYS A 133 -1.52 -0.48 -3.55
N GLY A 134 -1.76 -1.79 -3.55
CA GLY A 134 -1.22 -2.73 -2.56
C GLY A 134 -1.51 -2.31 -1.12
N VAL A 135 -0.58 -2.59 -0.21
CA VAL A 135 -0.70 -2.23 1.22
C VAL A 135 -0.72 -0.72 1.48
N LEU A 136 -0.27 0.09 0.53
CA LEU A 136 -0.37 1.55 0.63
C LEU A 136 -1.81 2.05 0.42
N GLY A 137 -2.63 1.30 -0.32
CA GLY A 137 -4.05 1.59 -0.55
C GLY A 137 -4.98 0.93 0.46
N ARG A 138 -4.67 -0.30 0.88
CA ARG A 138 -5.43 -1.05 1.89
C ARG A 138 -4.49 -1.92 2.71
N ARG A 139 -4.39 -1.63 4.01
CA ARG A 139 -3.51 -2.35 4.96
C ARG A 139 -4.15 -3.67 5.40
N GLY A 140 -4.18 -4.67 4.51
CA GLY A 140 -4.76 -5.98 4.78
C GLY A 140 -3.84 -7.13 4.38
N HIS A 141 -4.11 -8.33 4.93
CA HIS A 141 -3.36 -9.56 4.63
C HIS A 141 -3.37 -9.90 3.13
N THR A 142 -4.47 -9.60 2.43
CA THR A 142 -4.60 -9.77 0.98
C THR A 142 -3.53 -8.98 0.22
N GLU A 143 -3.41 -7.69 0.53
CA GLU A 143 -2.44 -6.80 -0.09
C GLU A 143 -1.01 -7.17 0.33
N ALA A 144 -0.80 -7.48 1.61
CA ALA A 144 0.50 -7.90 2.13
C ALA A 144 1.03 -9.14 1.40
N ALA A 145 0.18 -10.14 1.11
CA ALA A 145 0.58 -11.34 0.39
C ALA A 145 1.06 -11.03 -1.03
N VAL A 146 0.32 -10.19 -1.76
CA VAL A 146 0.67 -9.80 -3.13
C VAL A 146 1.94 -8.93 -3.15
N GLU A 147 2.10 -7.99 -2.21
CA GLU A 147 3.31 -7.15 -2.11
C GLU A 147 4.55 -7.98 -1.75
N LEU A 148 4.45 -8.89 -0.79
CA LEU A 148 5.56 -9.78 -0.43
C LEU A 148 5.94 -10.69 -1.61
N ALA A 149 4.97 -11.15 -2.42
CA ALA A 149 5.26 -11.88 -3.65
C ALA A 149 6.07 -11.00 -4.62
N LYS A 150 5.64 -9.77 -4.90
CA LYS A 150 6.36 -8.82 -5.75
C LYS A 150 7.77 -8.51 -5.22
N LEU A 151 7.92 -8.25 -3.92
CA LEU A 151 9.21 -7.98 -3.26
C LEU A 151 10.20 -9.16 -3.35
N THR A 152 9.68 -10.38 -3.38
CA THR A 152 10.51 -11.58 -3.56
C THR A 152 10.86 -11.86 -5.01
N GLY A 153 10.23 -11.18 -5.98
CA GLY A 153 10.40 -11.39 -7.42
C GLY A 153 9.54 -12.52 -7.98
N ALA A 154 8.58 -13.02 -7.19
CA ALA A 154 7.62 -14.05 -7.62
C ALA A 154 6.42 -13.43 -8.35
N LYS A 155 5.63 -14.28 -9.01
CA LYS A 155 4.34 -13.87 -9.55
C LYS A 155 3.43 -13.34 -8.42
N PRO A 156 2.62 -12.29 -8.65
CA PRO A 156 1.94 -11.54 -7.60
C PRO A 156 0.72 -12.30 -7.04
N ALA A 157 0.98 -13.40 -6.36
CA ALA A 157 0.00 -14.25 -5.70
C ALA A 157 0.57 -14.92 -4.45
N GLY A 158 -0.25 -15.06 -3.43
CA GLY A 158 0.07 -15.75 -2.18
C GLY A 158 -1.07 -16.67 -1.73
N VAL A 159 -0.84 -17.34 -0.63
CA VAL A 159 -1.86 -18.09 0.12
C VAL A 159 -1.85 -17.61 1.54
N ILE A 160 -3.02 -17.34 2.09
CA ILE A 160 -3.18 -16.91 3.48
C ILE A 160 -4.19 -17.81 4.20
N CYS A 161 -4.07 -17.87 5.51
CA CYS A 161 -4.99 -18.60 6.37
C CYS A 161 -4.92 -18.01 7.77
N GLU A 162 -6.03 -17.56 8.32
CA GLU A 162 -6.14 -17.03 9.68
C GLU A 162 -5.71 -18.08 10.71
N ILE A 163 -5.12 -17.61 11.82
CA ILE A 163 -4.68 -18.49 12.92
C ILE A 163 -5.73 -18.46 14.03
N MET A 164 -6.31 -19.62 14.30
CA MET A 164 -7.26 -19.82 15.39
C MET A 164 -6.64 -20.67 16.51
N ASN A 165 -7.01 -20.37 17.75
CA ASN A 165 -6.74 -21.17 18.94
C ASN A 165 -7.49 -22.52 18.88
N GLU A 166 -7.11 -23.46 19.77
CA GLU A 166 -7.75 -24.79 19.82
C GLU A 166 -9.22 -24.75 20.25
N ASP A 167 -9.61 -23.71 20.98
CA ASP A 167 -10.98 -23.47 21.41
C ASP A 167 -11.86 -22.79 20.35
N GLY A 168 -11.27 -22.44 19.18
CA GLY A 168 -11.94 -21.79 18.07
C GLY A 168 -11.97 -20.27 18.14
N THR A 169 -11.35 -19.64 19.14
CA THR A 169 -11.15 -18.19 19.16
C THR A 169 -9.99 -17.78 18.24
N MET A 170 -9.97 -16.51 17.79
CA MET A 170 -8.87 -16.03 16.99
C MET A 170 -7.60 -15.86 17.84
N ALA A 171 -6.46 -16.33 17.34
CA ALA A 171 -5.16 -16.13 18.00
C ALA A 171 -4.74 -14.66 17.90
N ARG A 172 -4.35 -14.07 19.03
CA ARG A 172 -3.94 -12.66 19.14
C ARG A 172 -2.79 -12.49 20.12
N GLY A 173 -2.02 -11.44 19.96
CA GLY A 173 -0.99 -11.08 20.94
C GLY A 173 -0.06 -12.23 21.31
N ASP A 174 -0.12 -12.68 22.58
CA ASP A 174 0.73 -13.75 23.11
C ASP A 174 0.46 -15.12 22.46
N ASP A 175 -0.77 -15.38 21.98
CA ASP A 175 -1.10 -16.62 21.27
C ASP A 175 -0.30 -16.73 19.98
N LEU A 176 -0.17 -15.65 19.22
CA LEU A 176 0.63 -15.59 18.00
C LEU A 176 2.12 -15.75 18.27
N LEU A 177 2.63 -15.17 19.39
CA LEU A 177 4.01 -15.39 19.83
C LEU A 177 4.28 -16.86 20.19
N LEU A 178 3.35 -17.48 20.86
CA LEU A 178 3.44 -18.91 21.20
C LEU A 178 3.43 -19.76 19.93
N PHE A 179 2.52 -19.48 19.00
CA PHE A 179 2.44 -20.15 17.71
C PHE A 179 3.74 -20.01 16.90
N LYS A 180 4.28 -18.78 16.82
CA LYS A 180 5.59 -18.48 16.21
C LYS A 180 6.69 -19.38 16.78
N GLN A 181 6.79 -19.46 18.12
CA GLN A 181 7.82 -20.25 18.80
C GLN A 181 7.65 -21.75 18.58
N GLN A 182 6.42 -22.26 18.65
CA GLN A 182 6.11 -23.67 18.45
C GLN A 182 6.47 -24.17 17.06
N HIS A 183 6.30 -23.34 16.05
CA HIS A 183 6.49 -23.71 14.66
C HIS A 183 7.77 -23.15 14.03
N GLY A 184 8.51 -22.30 14.76
CA GLY A 184 9.76 -21.70 14.27
C GLY A 184 9.57 -20.76 13.09
N LEU A 185 8.45 -20.01 13.06
CA LEU A 185 8.08 -19.15 11.94
C LEU A 185 8.64 -17.74 12.12
N CYS A 186 8.91 -17.05 11.02
CA CYS A 186 9.11 -15.62 10.99
C CYS A 186 7.75 -14.91 11.16
N MET A 187 7.71 -13.78 11.87
CA MET A 187 6.50 -13.01 12.12
C MET A 187 6.74 -11.52 11.92
N ILE A 188 5.98 -10.90 11.04
CA ILE A 188 6.02 -9.47 10.73
C ILE A 188 4.65 -8.83 10.95
N ASN A 189 4.59 -7.50 10.97
CA ASN A 189 3.33 -6.78 10.89
C ASN A 189 3.20 -5.99 9.56
N ILE A 190 1.97 -5.62 9.23
CA ILE A 190 1.66 -4.89 7.99
C ILE A 190 2.24 -3.46 8.03
N GLU A 191 2.30 -2.82 9.19
CA GLU A 191 2.83 -1.45 9.32
C GLU A 191 4.33 -1.39 9.02
N ASP A 192 5.11 -2.39 9.50
CA ASP A 192 6.53 -2.49 9.17
C ASP A 192 6.73 -2.76 7.67
N LEU A 193 5.83 -3.54 7.04
CA LEU A 193 5.86 -3.76 5.58
C LEU A 193 5.57 -2.46 4.81
N VAL A 194 4.59 -1.66 5.25
CA VAL A 194 4.31 -0.33 4.69
C VAL A 194 5.53 0.57 4.79
N THR A 195 6.15 0.62 5.97
CA THR A 195 7.36 1.42 6.22
C THR A 195 8.52 0.95 5.34
N TYR A 196 8.70 -0.36 5.21
CA TYR A 196 9.72 -0.94 4.34
C TYR A 196 9.53 -0.54 2.87
N ILE A 197 8.29 -0.62 2.36
CA ILE A 197 7.98 -0.22 0.98
C ILE A 197 8.25 1.28 0.78
N LYS A 198 7.81 2.13 1.70
CA LYS A 198 8.02 3.58 1.64
C LYS A 198 9.50 3.97 1.65
N THR A 199 10.34 3.20 2.31
CA THR A 199 11.79 3.51 2.44
C THR A 199 12.65 2.84 1.38
N THR A 200 12.17 1.79 0.72
CA THR A 200 12.99 1.02 -0.24
C THR A 200 12.52 1.13 -1.69
N GLN A 201 11.30 1.60 -1.93
CA GLN A 201 10.75 1.72 -3.28
C GLN A 201 10.49 3.18 -3.65
N SER A 202 10.67 3.51 -4.93
CA SER A 202 10.24 4.81 -5.44
C SER A 202 8.71 4.88 -5.46
N LEU A 203 8.15 5.81 -4.67
CA LEU A 203 6.72 6.06 -4.56
C LEU A 203 6.17 6.95 -5.67
N ILE A 204 7.03 7.50 -6.52
CA ILE A 204 6.67 8.40 -7.61
C ILE A 204 7.10 7.85 -8.97
N SER A 205 6.38 8.24 -10.00
CA SER A 205 6.68 7.98 -11.41
C SER A 205 6.99 9.29 -12.11
N LYS A 206 8.14 9.38 -12.77
CA LYS A 206 8.48 10.57 -13.56
C LYS A 206 7.73 10.51 -14.89
N GLU A 207 6.91 11.55 -15.16
CA GLU A 207 6.09 11.63 -16.37
C GLU A 207 6.69 12.54 -17.43
N ALA A 208 7.29 13.68 -17.02
CA ALA A 208 7.78 14.68 -17.95
C ALA A 208 9.01 15.44 -17.44
N LYS A 209 9.77 15.99 -18.36
CA LYS A 209 10.79 17.02 -18.11
C LYS A 209 10.68 18.09 -19.17
N VAL A 210 10.60 19.36 -18.78
CA VAL A 210 10.56 20.52 -19.69
C VAL A 210 11.44 21.64 -19.16
N GLU A 211 11.90 22.51 -20.06
CA GLU A 211 12.49 23.80 -19.70
C GLU A 211 11.37 24.80 -19.39
N LEU A 212 11.45 25.46 -18.24
CA LEU A 212 10.46 26.45 -17.78
C LEU A 212 11.11 27.82 -17.64
N PRO A 213 10.95 28.73 -18.63
CA PRO A 213 11.35 30.12 -18.47
C PRO A 213 10.38 30.85 -17.53
N THR A 214 10.92 31.54 -16.54
CA THR A 214 10.16 32.33 -15.55
C THR A 214 10.75 33.70 -15.38
N ARG A 215 10.09 34.60 -14.65
CA ARG A 215 10.65 35.92 -14.28
C ARG A 215 11.87 35.83 -13.34
N TYR A 216 12.12 34.67 -12.74
CA TYR A 216 13.28 34.43 -11.83
C TYR A 216 14.48 33.80 -12.54
N GLY A 217 14.28 33.26 -13.74
CA GLY A 217 15.27 32.53 -14.51
C GLY A 217 14.64 31.38 -15.29
N THR A 218 15.49 30.58 -15.90
CA THR A 218 15.07 29.38 -16.65
C THR A 218 15.46 28.15 -15.85
N PHE A 219 14.51 27.24 -15.63
CA PHE A 219 14.66 26.07 -14.79
C PHE A 219 14.28 24.79 -15.55
N ASP A 220 14.84 23.66 -15.13
CA ASP A 220 14.32 22.35 -15.48
C ASP A 220 13.09 22.05 -14.60
N MET A 221 11.94 21.80 -15.21
CA MET A 221 10.72 21.39 -14.50
C MET A 221 10.43 19.91 -14.76
N TYR A 222 10.28 19.16 -13.69
CA TYR A 222 9.93 17.74 -13.72
C TYR A 222 8.52 17.55 -13.18
N GLY A 223 7.71 16.76 -13.89
CA GLY A 223 6.39 16.30 -13.45
C GLY A 223 6.46 14.85 -13.01
N PHE A 224 5.82 14.55 -11.89
CA PHE A 224 5.72 13.21 -11.33
C PHE A 224 4.28 12.91 -10.97
N THR A 225 3.94 11.60 -10.95
CA THR A 225 2.69 11.08 -10.40
C THR A 225 2.98 10.18 -9.21
N SER A 226 2.30 10.42 -8.10
CA SER A 226 2.37 9.56 -6.91
C SER A 226 1.71 8.21 -7.19
N LYS A 227 2.39 7.13 -6.87
CA LYS A 227 1.84 5.76 -6.93
C LYS A 227 0.86 5.47 -5.77
N ILE A 228 0.92 6.29 -4.71
CA ILE A 228 0.08 6.13 -3.51
C ILE A 228 -1.36 6.60 -3.78
N ASP A 229 -1.50 7.84 -4.28
CA ASP A 229 -2.81 8.50 -4.41
C ASP A 229 -3.10 9.05 -5.81
N GLY A 230 -2.12 8.97 -6.74
CA GLY A 230 -2.23 9.50 -8.08
C GLY A 230 -2.09 11.03 -8.14
N SER A 231 -1.66 11.68 -7.07
CA SER A 231 -1.43 13.12 -7.06
C SER A 231 -0.26 13.51 -7.97
N GLU A 232 -0.36 14.68 -8.58
CA GLU A 232 0.68 15.24 -9.45
C GLU A 232 1.63 16.09 -8.60
N LEU A 233 2.94 15.83 -8.73
CA LEU A 233 3.99 16.55 -8.02
C LEU A 233 4.92 17.22 -9.03
N ILE A 234 5.51 18.33 -8.64
CA ILE A 234 6.42 19.09 -9.48
C ILE A 234 7.74 19.31 -8.75
N ALA A 235 8.86 19.10 -9.44
CA ALA A 235 10.16 19.58 -9.02
C ALA A 235 10.69 20.62 -10.01
N ILE A 236 11.14 21.77 -9.50
CA ILE A 236 11.78 22.83 -10.26
C ILE A 236 13.26 22.84 -9.86
N VAL A 237 14.15 22.67 -10.84
CA VAL A 237 15.58 22.44 -10.60
C VAL A 237 16.41 23.46 -11.36
N ASN A 238 17.43 24.00 -10.71
CA ASN A 238 18.49 24.78 -11.34
C ASN A 238 19.87 24.14 -11.03
N GLY A 239 20.59 23.76 -12.07
CA GLY A 239 21.88 23.09 -11.99
C GLY A 239 21.79 21.56 -12.02
N GLU A 240 22.90 20.90 -11.76
CA GLU A 240 22.98 19.43 -11.72
C GLU A 240 22.43 18.88 -10.39
N ILE A 241 21.74 17.74 -10.45
CA ILE A 241 21.22 17.07 -9.27
C ILE A 241 22.37 16.26 -8.64
N HIS A 242 22.65 16.53 -7.36
CA HIS A 242 23.67 15.84 -6.58
C HIS A 242 23.26 15.76 -5.09
N ASP A 243 23.93 14.90 -4.32
CA ASP A 243 23.52 14.53 -2.95
C ASP A 243 23.51 15.70 -1.95
N GLU A 244 24.25 16.77 -2.17
CA GLU A 244 24.37 17.92 -1.27
C GLU A 244 23.79 19.21 -1.86
N MET A 245 22.67 19.13 -2.59
CA MET A 245 22.03 20.32 -3.17
C MET A 245 21.06 21.00 -2.20
N ASN A 246 20.81 22.31 -2.43
CA ASN A 246 19.78 23.04 -1.71
C ASN A 246 18.37 22.55 -2.15
N VAL A 247 17.55 22.13 -1.18
CA VAL A 247 16.18 21.64 -1.45
C VAL A 247 15.18 22.41 -0.61
N ARG A 248 14.14 22.92 -1.25
CA ARG A 248 12.96 23.49 -0.61
C ARG A 248 11.75 22.59 -0.89
N ILE A 249 11.14 22.06 0.15
CA ILE A 249 9.82 21.43 0.05
C ILE A 249 8.78 22.53 0.27
N HIS A 250 7.89 22.74 -0.71
CA HIS A 250 6.87 23.78 -0.70
C HIS A 250 5.49 23.13 -0.86
N SER A 251 4.62 23.27 0.16
CA SER A 251 3.23 22.85 0.08
C SER A 251 2.41 23.92 -0.63
N ALA A 252 1.64 23.53 -1.63
CA ALA A 252 0.81 24.43 -2.43
C ALA A 252 -0.10 25.32 -1.57
N CYS A 253 -0.19 26.57 -1.96
CA CYS A 253 -1.04 27.56 -1.33
C CYS A 253 -1.63 28.50 -2.39
N ALA A 254 -2.73 28.13 -3.02
CA ALA A 254 -3.31 28.91 -4.11
C ALA A 254 -3.54 30.38 -3.72
N THR A 255 -3.96 30.64 -2.48
CA THR A 255 -4.17 32.03 -1.99
C THR A 255 -2.87 32.82 -1.89
N GLY A 256 -1.77 32.21 -1.44
CA GLY A 256 -0.47 32.87 -1.34
C GLY A 256 0.29 32.86 -2.65
N ASP A 257 0.46 31.68 -3.26
CA ASP A 257 1.33 31.49 -4.43
C ASP A 257 0.79 32.13 -5.71
N ILE A 258 -0.55 32.13 -5.89
CA ILE A 258 -1.20 32.64 -7.12
C ILE A 258 -1.80 34.03 -6.88
N PHE A 259 -2.52 34.23 -5.76
CA PHE A 259 -3.28 35.45 -5.51
C PHE A 259 -2.55 36.45 -4.58
N HIS A 260 -1.33 36.11 -4.12
CA HIS A 260 -0.50 36.95 -3.24
C HIS A 260 -1.27 37.49 -2.02
N SER A 261 -2.02 36.60 -1.37
CA SER A 261 -2.84 36.93 -0.21
C SER A 261 -1.96 37.36 0.99
N ALA A 262 -2.31 38.49 1.60
CA ALA A 262 -1.69 38.96 2.84
C ALA A 262 -2.05 38.15 4.09
N ARG A 263 -2.85 37.07 3.96
CA ARG A 263 -3.18 36.14 5.08
C ARG A 263 -2.06 35.15 5.38
N CYS A 264 -1.09 34.98 4.51
CA CYS A 264 0.07 34.09 4.67
C CYS A 264 1.26 34.61 3.89
N ASP A 265 2.43 34.11 4.18
CA ASP A 265 3.70 34.42 3.54
C ASP A 265 4.14 33.37 2.49
N CYS A 266 3.24 32.44 2.09
CA CYS A 266 3.58 31.32 1.18
C CYS A 266 4.11 31.82 -0.16
N GLY A 267 3.46 32.83 -0.78
CA GLY A 267 3.92 33.41 -2.03
C GLY A 267 5.32 34.02 -1.92
N GLU A 268 5.57 34.81 -0.86
CA GLU A 268 6.89 35.39 -0.61
C GLU A 268 7.97 34.31 -0.39
N GLN A 269 7.64 33.22 0.29
CA GLN A 269 8.53 32.08 0.50
C GLN A 269 8.85 31.37 -0.83
N LEU A 270 7.87 31.21 -1.72
CA LEU A 270 8.08 30.62 -3.04
C LEU A 270 8.94 31.54 -3.92
N GLU A 271 8.65 32.83 -3.96
CA GLU A 271 9.43 33.82 -4.70
C GLU A 271 10.89 33.87 -4.22
N PHE A 272 11.10 33.87 -2.91
CA PHE A 272 12.44 33.79 -2.34
C PHE A 272 13.16 32.51 -2.75
N ALA A 273 12.51 31.35 -2.66
CA ALA A 273 13.09 30.07 -3.05
C ALA A 273 13.45 30.04 -4.55
N MET A 274 12.59 30.53 -5.43
CA MET A 274 12.86 30.64 -6.88
C MET A 274 14.08 31.50 -7.16
N SER A 275 14.17 32.66 -6.52
CA SER A 275 15.33 33.55 -6.64
C SER A 275 16.61 32.90 -6.12
N TYR A 276 16.52 32.27 -4.94
CA TYR A 276 17.65 31.63 -4.29
C TYR A 276 18.24 30.49 -5.13
N ILE A 277 17.41 29.56 -5.63
CA ILE A 277 17.92 28.45 -6.45
C ILE A 277 18.42 28.93 -7.82
N ASN A 278 17.90 30.04 -8.35
CA ASN A 278 18.45 30.64 -9.58
C ASN A 278 19.89 31.12 -9.40
N GLU A 279 20.23 31.67 -8.24
CA GLU A 279 21.58 32.20 -7.93
C GLU A 279 22.55 31.12 -7.44
N ASN A 280 22.06 30.15 -6.64
CA ASN A 280 22.90 29.22 -5.87
C ASN A 280 22.79 27.76 -6.35
N GLY A 281 21.93 27.48 -7.31
CA GLY A 281 21.54 26.12 -7.66
C GLY A 281 20.64 25.50 -6.59
N GLY A 282 19.89 24.46 -6.97
CA GLY A 282 19.02 23.75 -6.04
C GLY A 282 17.72 23.30 -6.66
N MET A 283 16.82 22.86 -5.79
CA MET A 283 15.54 22.28 -6.17
C MET A 283 14.41 22.80 -5.28
N ILE A 284 13.23 23.02 -5.89
CA ILE A 284 11.96 23.20 -5.18
C ILE A 284 11.08 22.00 -5.52
N ILE A 285 10.65 21.26 -4.49
CA ILE A 285 9.63 20.20 -4.60
C ILE A 285 8.30 20.84 -4.21
N TYR A 286 7.38 20.95 -5.18
CA TYR A 286 6.08 21.57 -4.99
C TYR A 286 5.02 20.48 -4.82
N LEU A 287 4.43 20.38 -3.62
CA LEU A 287 3.48 19.35 -3.23
C LEU A 287 2.04 19.89 -3.24
N PRO A 288 1.06 19.15 -3.78
CA PRO A 288 -0.34 19.58 -3.85
C PRO A 288 -1.07 19.43 -2.51
N GLN A 289 -0.50 19.98 -1.43
CA GLN A 289 -1.00 19.85 -0.05
C GLN A 289 -1.62 21.18 0.45
N GLU A 290 -2.60 21.70 -0.29
CA GLU A 290 -3.29 22.95 0.02
C GLU A 290 -3.90 22.93 1.44
N GLY A 291 -3.76 24.05 2.16
CA GLY A 291 -4.35 24.22 3.48
C GLY A 291 -3.80 23.28 4.55
N ARG A 292 -2.51 22.93 4.50
CA ARG A 292 -1.89 21.89 5.36
C ARG A 292 -2.50 20.50 5.14
N GLY A 293 -2.87 20.17 3.88
CA GLY A 293 -3.42 18.87 3.52
C GLY A 293 -4.94 18.75 3.57
N ILE A 294 -5.67 19.77 4.07
CA ILE A 294 -7.14 19.73 4.14
C ILE A 294 -7.84 20.16 2.84
N GLY A 295 -7.08 20.65 1.87
CA GLY A 295 -7.58 21.13 0.58
C GLY A 295 -8.10 22.56 0.58
N LEU A 296 -8.22 23.16 -0.63
CA LEU A 296 -8.57 24.56 -0.79
C LEU A 296 -9.94 24.92 -0.21
N MET A 297 -10.96 24.11 -0.44
CA MET A 297 -12.31 24.41 0.01
C MET A 297 -12.42 24.41 1.56
N ASN A 298 -11.79 23.46 2.23
CA ASN A 298 -11.77 23.43 3.69
C ASN A 298 -10.91 24.55 4.28
N LYS A 299 -9.82 24.93 3.60
CA LYS A 299 -9.05 26.12 3.96
C LYS A 299 -9.89 27.39 3.92
N LEU A 300 -10.75 27.57 2.90
CA LEU A 300 -11.66 28.72 2.84
C LEU A 300 -12.68 28.71 3.96
N LYS A 301 -13.24 27.52 4.31
CA LYS A 301 -14.11 27.38 5.50
C LYS A 301 -13.37 27.69 6.80
N ALA A 302 -12.10 27.27 6.92
CA ALA A 302 -11.27 27.65 8.07
C ALA A 302 -11.06 29.16 8.16
N TYR A 303 -10.91 29.86 7.02
CA TYR A 303 -10.84 31.33 7.01
C TYR A 303 -12.14 31.98 7.52
N GLU A 304 -13.33 31.43 7.19
CA GLU A 304 -14.59 31.91 7.75
C GLU A 304 -14.64 31.75 9.29
N LEU A 305 -14.14 30.63 9.82
CA LEU A 305 -14.05 30.42 11.27
C LEU A 305 -13.05 31.36 11.95
N ILE A 306 -11.91 31.63 11.28
CA ILE A 306 -10.92 32.60 11.77
C ILE A 306 -11.50 34.01 11.83
N GLU A 307 -12.33 34.41 10.88
CA GLU A 307 -13.07 35.69 10.90
C GLU A 307 -14.07 35.77 12.05
N GLN A 308 -14.51 34.61 12.56
CA GLN A 308 -15.40 34.49 13.74
C GLN A 308 -14.62 34.39 15.06
N GLY A 309 -13.28 34.46 15.04
CA GLY A 309 -12.42 34.50 16.23
C GLY A 309 -11.67 33.20 16.56
N HIS A 310 -11.73 32.19 15.73
CA HIS A 310 -10.87 31.00 15.85
C HIS A 310 -9.43 31.32 15.44
N ASP A 311 -8.45 30.60 16.00
CA ASP A 311 -7.13 30.53 15.45
C ASP A 311 -7.03 29.43 14.35
N THR A 312 -5.87 29.31 13.68
CA THR A 312 -5.69 28.35 12.60
C THR A 312 -5.85 26.90 13.05
N VAL A 313 -5.44 26.56 14.28
CA VAL A 313 -5.51 25.19 14.82
C VAL A 313 -6.95 24.86 15.18
N SER A 314 -7.59 25.70 15.99
CA SER A 314 -8.99 25.49 16.42
C SER A 314 -9.98 25.52 15.24
N ALA A 315 -9.69 26.27 14.18
CA ALA A 315 -10.50 26.25 12.96
C ALA A 315 -10.42 24.90 12.23
N ASN A 316 -9.23 24.29 12.13
CA ASN A 316 -9.09 22.96 11.52
C ASN A 316 -9.78 21.88 12.38
N GLU A 317 -9.61 21.91 13.69
CA GLU A 317 -10.27 20.98 14.62
C GLU A 317 -11.80 21.09 14.58
N ALA A 318 -12.34 22.31 14.49
CA ALA A 318 -13.78 22.54 14.35
C ALA A 318 -14.34 21.98 13.02
N LEU A 319 -13.50 21.83 11.98
CA LEU A 319 -13.85 21.19 10.71
C LEU A 319 -13.61 19.67 10.73
N GLY A 320 -13.14 19.09 11.84
CA GLY A 320 -12.90 17.66 12.01
C GLY A 320 -11.54 17.18 11.48
N PHE A 321 -10.57 18.09 11.29
CA PHE A 321 -9.22 17.77 10.84
C PHE A 321 -8.19 17.90 11.97
N ALA A 322 -7.09 17.14 11.86
CA ALA A 322 -5.93 17.41 12.68
C ALA A 322 -5.32 18.79 12.36
N PRO A 323 -4.54 19.39 13.26
CA PRO A 323 -3.88 20.68 13.06
C PRO A 323 -3.00 20.76 11.82
N ASP A 324 -2.40 19.64 11.44
CA ASP A 324 -1.55 19.47 10.24
C ASP A 324 -1.77 18.07 9.67
N MET A 325 -2.23 18.01 8.41
CA MET A 325 -2.51 16.78 7.67
C MET A 325 -1.50 16.56 6.53
N ARG A 326 -0.39 17.32 6.50
CA ARG A 326 0.62 17.18 5.45
C ARG A 326 1.36 15.86 5.58
N ASP A 327 1.62 15.25 4.43
CA ASP A 327 2.45 14.07 4.26
C ASP A 327 3.62 14.41 3.32
N TYR A 328 4.81 13.97 3.66
CA TYR A 328 6.03 14.23 2.90
C TYR A 328 6.66 12.97 2.30
N ASP A 329 6.02 11.82 2.40
CA ASP A 329 6.53 10.54 1.89
C ASP A 329 6.89 10.60 0.40
N ASN A 330 6.10 11.36 -0.40
CA ASN A 330 6.36 11.56 -1.83
C ASN A 330 7.52 12.55 -2.12
N ALA A 331 8.03 13.25 -1.12
CA ALA A 331 9.11 14.23 -1.28
C ALA A 331 10.46 13.71 -0.74
N ALA A 332 10.44 12.61 -0.02
CA ALA A 332 11.61 11.89 0.49
C ALA A 332 12.09 10.86 -0.52
#